data_a995472043b11a84dbabca0ecb5625b9
#
_entry.id   a995472043b11a84dbabca0ecb5625b9
#
_cell.length_a   1.000
_cell.length_b   1.000
_cell.length_c   1.000
_cell.angle_alpha   90.00
_cell.angle_beta   90.00
_cell.angle_gamma   90.00
#
_symmetry.space_group_name_H-M   'P 1'
#
loop_
_entity.id
_entity.type
_entity.pdbx_description
1 polymer ?
#
loop_
_entity_poly.entity_id
_entity_poly.type
_entity_poly.pdbx_seq_one_letter_code
_entity_poly.pdbx_strand_id
1 'polypeptide(L)'
;MKHSVLIILAALSVAAYAQSEHLTFKGVPIDGTLAEYTEKMQEKGFHYLYSENGLTILQGDFAGYKNCQIGVSTLDNMDLVSTIAVIFTTHDSWGNLYSNYANLKEMLSEKYGRPSMVVEEFQSSYVDDDSRKMHEVGMDRCKYYSIFKTKLGTIELSINKADFGEGMVVLRYQDKVNSTETRAAAMDDL
;
A
#
# COMPACT_ATOMS: atom_id res chain seq x y z
N MET A 1 65.74 24.85 -2.08
CA MET A 1 64.54 24.52 -2.83
C MET A 1 63.69 23.68 -1.88
N LYS A 2 62.60 24.27 -1.32
CA LYS A 2 61.69 23.59 -0.40
C LYS A 2 60.41 23.26 -1.17
N HIS A 3 60.11 22.00 -1.36
CA HIS A 3 58.87 21.55 -2.00
C HIS A 3 57.79 21.36 -0.92
N SER A 4 56.81 22.25 -0.91
CA SER A 4 55.61 22.10 -0.08
C SER A 4 54.64 21.15 -0.80
N VAL A 5 54.41 20.00 -0.20
CA VAL A 5 53.36 19.06 -0.64
C VAL A 5 52.03 19.50 -0.03
N LEU A 6 51.11 19.94 -0.87
CA LEU A 6 49.75 20.32 -0.48
C LEU A 6 48.90 19.04 -0.46
N ILE A 7 48.56 18.55 0.72
CA ILE A 7 47.62 17.43 0.91
C ILE A 7 46.18 17.98 0.85
N ILE A 8 45.48 17.71 -0.26
CA ILE A 8 44.04 18.01 -0.38
C ILE A 8 43.29 16.89 0.31
N LEU A 9 42.72 17.19 1.48
CA LEU A 9 41.81 16.29 2.20
C LEU A 9 40.43 16.40 1.55
N ALA A 10 40.07 15.44 0.70
CA ALA A 10 38.73 15.32 0.17
C ALA A 10 37.81 14.79 1.27
N ALA A 11 37.02 15.66 1.86
CA ALA A 11 35.96 15.28 2.79
C ALA A 11 34.83 14.59 2.00
N LEU A 12 34.79 13.27 2.03
CA LEU A 12 33.62 12.48 1.60
C LEU A 12 32.50 12.72 2.60
N SER A 13 31.56 13.58 2.25
CA SER A 13 30.30 13.70 2.97
C SER A 13 29.47 12.43 2.69
N VAL A 14 29.54 11.45 3.58
CA VAL A 14 28.60 10.33 3.63
C VAL A 14 27.27 10.95 4.10
N ALA A 15 26.35 11.17 3.17
CA ALA A 15 24.98 11.45 3.50
C ALA A 15 24.43 10.20 4.22
N ALA A 16 24.37 10.26 5.55
CA ALA A 16 23.65 9.27 6.34
C ALA A 16 22.18 9.41 5.95
N TYR A 17 21.68 8.49 5.13
CA TYR A 17 20.24 8.33 4.95
C TYR A 17 19.70 7.92 6.32
N ALA A 18 19.07 8.85 7.01
CA ALA A 18 18.29 8.52 8.20
C ALA A 18 17.28 7.47 7.77
N GLN A 19 17.38 6.28 8.35
CA GLN A 19 16.44 5.20 8.07
C GLN A 19 15.10 5.69 8.58
N SER A 20 14.11 5.81 7.69
CA SER A 20 12.76 6.24 8.07
C SER A 20 12.22 5.32 9.16
N GLU A 21 11.63 5.89 10.21
CA GLU A 21 10.90 5.15 11.24
C GLU A 21 9.51 4.70 10.72
N HIS A 22 9.09 5.24 9.57
CA HIS A 22 7.81 5.00 8.92
C HIS A 22 7.92 4.08 7.71
N LEU A 23 6.87 3.33 7.45
CA LEU A 23 6.71 2.58 6.21
C LEU A 23 6.68 3.56 5.04
N THR A 24 7.25 3.17 3.90
CA THR A 24 7.32 4.06 2.73
C THR A 24 6.47 3.54 1.57
N PHE A 25 5.80 4.45 0.87
CA PHE A 25 5.13 4.19 -0.40
C PHE A 25 5.78 5.04 -1.50
N LYS A 26 6.26 4.42 -2.58
CA LYS A 26 7.02 5.10 -3.66
C LYS A 26 8.22 5.93 -3.15
N GLY A 27 8.83 5.49 -2.04
CA GLY A 27 9.94 6.20 -1.39
C GLY A 27 9.52 7.42 -0.55
N VAL A 28 8.22 7.67 -0.38
CA VAL A 28 7.66 8.69 0.50
C VAL A 28 7.28 8.02 1.82
N PRO A 29 7.80 8.47 2.99
CA PRO A 29 7.36 7.99 4.29
C PRO A 29 5.86 8.24 4.48
N ILE A 30 5.14 7.25 5.00
CA ILE A 30 3.70 7.36 5.30
C ILE A 30 3.57 8.14 6.61
N ASP A 31 3.61 9.47 6.48
CA ASP A 31 3.63 10.42 7.60
C ASP A 31 3.26 11.82 7.14
N GLY A 32 2.92 12.69 8.12
CA GLY A 32 2.53 14.09 7.89
C GLY A 32 1.03 14.24 7.64
N THR A 33 0.63 15.47 7.35
CA THR A 33 -0.78 15.80 7.07
C THR A 33 -1.23 15.25 5.72
N LEU A 34 -2.55 15.11 5.54
CA LEU A 34 -3.13 14.64 4.28
C LEU A 34 -2.74 15.56 3.09
N ALA A 35 -2.71 16.87 3.32
CA ALA A 35 -2.33 17.84 2.30
C ALA A 35 -0.87 17.71 1.87
N GLU A 36 0.07 17.69 2.83
CA GLU A 36 1.51 17.51 2.57
C GLU A 36 1.83 16.20 1.87
N TYR A 37 1.18 15.10 2.28
CA TYR A 37 1.37 13.81 1.66
C TYR A 37 0.83 13.78 0.23
N THR A 38 -0.32 14.40 0.00
CA THR A 38 -0.94 14.54 -1.33
C THR A 38 0.01 15.28 -2.29
N GLU A 39 0.62 16.39 -1.86
CA GLU A 39 1.60 17.14 -2.66
C GLU A 39 2.81 16.27 -3.02
N LYS A 40 3.39 15.55 -2.05
CA LYS A 40 4.50 14.63 -2.29
C LYS A 40 4.13 13.53 -3.30
N MET A 41 2.90 13.03 -3.27
CA MET A 41 2.45 12.03 -4.23
C MET A 41 2.23 12.62 -5.63
N GLN A 42 1.77 13.87 -5.75
CA GLN A 42 1.70 14.58 -7.02
C GLN A 42 3.10 14.77 -7.64
N GLU A 43 4.11 15.11 -6.85
CA GLU A 43 5.52 15.16 -7.29
C GLU A 43 6.02 13.79 -7.79
N LYS A 44 5.48 12.67 -7.30
CA LYS A 44 5.76 11.31 -7.79
C LYS A 44 4.97 10.92 -9.04
N GLY A 45 4.20 11.85 -9.60
CA GLY A 45 3.47 11.68 -10.86
C GLY A 45 2.05 11.12 -10.70
N PHE A 46 1.48 11.18 -9.49
CA PHE A 46 0.07 10.85 -9.29
C PHE A 46 -0.81 12.09 -9.47
N HIS A 47 -1.98 11.91 -10.06
CA HIS A 47 -2.94 12.97 -10.31
C HIS A 47 -4.01 12.97 -9.21
N TYR A 48 -4.24 14.13 -8.61
CA TYR A 48 -5.31 14.31 -7.62
C TYR A 48 -6.68 14.18 -8.31
N LEU A 49 -7.59 13.45 -7.68
CA LEU A 49 -8.98 13.32 -8.13
C LEU A 49 -9.93 14.08 -7.18
N TYR A 50 -9.99 13.68 -5.92
CA TYR A 50 -10.81 14.34 -4.89
C TYR A 50 -10.34 14.01 -3.48
N SER A 51 -10.84 14.79 -2.50
CA SER A 51 -10.66 14.52 -1.07
C SER A 51 -11.99 14.66 -0.34
N GLU A 52 -12.25 13.75 0.58
CA GLU A 52 -13.44 13.77 1.42
C GLU A 52 -13.17 13.01 2.72
N ASN A 53 -13.60 13.56 3.87
CA ASN A 53 -13.61 12.89 5.18
C ASN A 53 -12.27 12.20 5.56
N GLY A 54 -11.14 12.89 5.44
CA GLY A 54 -9.82 12.33 5.78
C GLY A 54 -9.27 11.32 4.77
N LEU A 55 -9.88 11.23 3.59
CA LEU A 55 -9.45 10.41 2.47
C LEU A 55 -9.15 11.28 1.25
N THR A 56 -7.99 11.09 0.63
CA THR A 56 -7.67 11.63 -0.70
C THR A 56 -7.54 10.49 -1.69
N ILE A 57 -8.15 10.64 -2.85
CA ILE A 57 -7.97 9.73 -3.99
C ILE A 57 -7.12 10.40 -5.05
N LEU A 58 -6.07 9.68 -5.42
CA LEU A 58 -5.17 10.02 -6.52
C LEU A 58 -5.24 8.92 -7.59
N GLN A 59 -4.73 9.19 -8.78
CA GLN A 59 -4.62 8.21 -9.86
C GLN A 59 -3.21 8.23 -10.45
N GLY A 60 -2.68 7.05 -10.77
CA GLY A 60 -1.37 6.94 -11.43
C GLY A 60 -0.94 5.50 -11.69
N ASP A 61 0.24 5.34 -12.26
CA ASP A 61 0.81 4.04 -12.58
C ASP A 61 1.56 3.46 -11.38
N PHE A 62 1.31 2.19 -11.07
CA PHE A 62 1.95 1.51 -9.96
C PHE A 62 2.29 0.06 -10.28
N ALA A 63 3.52 -0.36 -9.97
CA ALA A 63 4.00 -1.75 -10.14
C ALA A 63 3.79 -2.34 -11.55
N GLY A 64 3.88 -1.49 -12.60
CA GLY A 64 3.63 -1.89 -13.99
C GLY A 64 2.16 -1.83 -14.43
N TYR A 65 1.24 -1.62 -13.50
CA TYR A 65 -0.19 -1.45 -13.78
C TYR A 65 -0.51 0.02 -14.05
N LYS A 66 -1.44 0.25 -15.00
CA LYS A 66 -1.87 1.58 -15.42
C LYS A 66 -3.10 2.03 -14.66
N ASN A 67 -3.22 3.35 -14.46
CA ASN A 67 -4.42 4.00 -13.93
C ASN A 67 -4.91 3.43 -12.59
N CYS A 68 -3.99 2.99 -11.71
CA CYS A 68 -4.36 2.58 -10.36
C CYS A 68 -4.93 3.77 -9.58
N GLN A 69 -5.95 3.53 -8.76
CA GLN A 69 -6.40 4.52 -7.77
C GLN A 69 -5.61 4.36 -6.48
N ILE A 70 -5.19 5.47 -5.92
CA ILE A 70 -4.40 5.52 -4.69
C ILE A 70 -5.19 6.25 -3.63
N GLY A 71 -5.70 5.52 -2.65
CA GLY A 71 -6.33 6.10 -1.47
C GLY A 71 -5.27 6.43 -0.43
N VAL A 72 -5.20 7.70 -0.03
CA VAL A 72 -4.40 8.19 1.09
C VAL A 72 -5.36 8.49 2.22
N SER A 73 -5.25 7.81 3.35
CA SER A 73 -6.16 8.05 4.47
C SER A 73 -5.43 8.43 5.75
N THR A 74 -6.05 9.37 6.45
CA THR A 74 -5.78 9.68 7.84
C THR A 74 -6.67 8.81 8.74
N LEU A 75 -6.36 8.80 10.01
CA LEU A 75 -7.23 8.18 11.00
C LEU A 75 -8.23 9.23 11.53
N ASP A 76 -9.44 8.76 11.85
CA ASP A 76 -10.51 9.61 12.37
C ASP A 76 -10.01 10.56 13.47
N ASN A 77 -10.31 11.84 13.33
CA ASN A 77 -9.97 12.94 14.25
C ASN A 77 -8.51 13.43 14.26
N MET A 78 -7.60 12.83 13.48
CA MET A 78 -6.21 13.30 13.36
C MET A 78 -5.85 13.51 11.90
N ASP A 79 -5.33 14.68 11.53
CA ASP A 79 -4.78 14.93 10.19
C ASP A 79 -3.37 14.33 10.08
N LEU A 80 -3.29 13.01 10.26
CA LEU A 80 -2.06 12.24 10.21
C LEU A 80 -2.22 11.03 9.29
N VAL A 81 -1.47 11.01 8.19
CA VAL A 81 -1.52 9.92 7.21
C VAL A 81 -0.96 8.63 7.81
N SER A 82 -1.75 7.58 7.76
CA SER A 82 -1.39 6.28 8.34
C SER A 82 -1.52 5.11 7.38
N THR A 83 -2.35 5.26 6.35
CA THR A 83 -2.68 4.16 5.44
C THR A 83 -2.70 4.62 3.98
N ILE A 84 -2.08 3.82 3.12
CA ILE A 84 -2.15 3.97 1.68
C ILE A 84 -2.77 2.70 1.10
N ALA A 85 -3.79 2.86 0.26
CA ALA A 85 -4.41 1.75 -0.47
C ALA A 85 -4.23 1.96 -1.98
N VAL A 86 -3.72 0.93 -2.65
CA VAL A 86 -3.67 0.88 -4.11
C VAL A 86 -4.79 -0.03 -4.58
N ILE A 87 -5.69 0.50 -5.38
CA ILE A 87 -6.82 -0.21 -5.97
C ILE A 87 -6.48 -0.42 -7.45
N PHE A 88 -6.37 -1.67 -7.85
CA PHE A 88 -6.07 -2.05 -9.23
C PHE A 88 -7.34 -2.11 -10.07
N THR A 89 -7.18 -2.17 -11.39
CA THR A 89 -8.29 -2.31 -12.33
C THR A 89 -9.20 -3.49 -11.97
N THR A 90 -10.49 -3.31 -12.10
CA THR A 90 -11.50 -4.35 -11.88
C THR A 90 -11.45 -5.42 -12.96
N HIS A 91 -11.88 -6.63 -12.61
CA HIS A 91 -11.98 -7.77 -13.51
C HIS A 91 -13.32 -8.48 -13.32
N ASP A 92 -13.91 -8.91 -14.42
CA ASP A 92 -15.13 -9.68 -14.51
C ASP A 92 -14.90 -11.21 -14.62
N SER A 93 -13.63 -11.63 -14.68
CA SER A 93 -13.24 -13.05 -14.73
C SER A 93 -12.27 -13.42 -13.62
N TRP A 94 -12.48 -14.59 -13.05
CA TRP A 94 -11.62 -15.12 -11.99
C TRP A 94 -10.16 -15.29 -12.46
N GLY A 95 -9.94 -15.78 -13.68
CA GLY A 95 -8.60 -16.00 -14.22
C GLY A 95 -7.77 -14.72 -14.23
N ASN A 96 -8.34 -13.58 -14.67
CA ASN A 96 -7.65 -12.29 -14.69
C ASN A 96 -7.47 -11.73 -13.28
N LEU A 97 -8.50 -11.79 -12.46
CA LEU A 97 -8.47 -11.31 -11.08
C LEU A 97 -7.41 -12.06 -10.24
N TYR A 98 -7.41 -13.39 -10.32
CA TYR A 98 -6.44 -14.22 -9.60
C TYR A 98 -5.02 -14.04 -10.13
N SER A 99 -4.83 -13.92 -11.46
CA SER A 99 -3.53 -13.66 -12.05
C SER A 99 -2.94 -12.33 -11.56
N ASN A 100 -3.77 -11.28 -11.45
CA ASN A 100 -3.34 -10.01 -10.89
C ASN A 100 -2.89 -10.16 -9.42
N TYR A 101 -3.71 -10.83 -8.59
CA TYR A 101 -3.37 -11.11 -7.19
C TYR A 101 -2.07 -11.94 -7.06
N ALA A 102 -1.94 -13.02 -7.84
CA ALA A 102 -0.80 -13.92 -7.77
C ALA A 102 0.52 -13.22 -8.17
N ASN A 103 0.50 -12.43 -9.26
CA ASN A 103 1.66 -11.67 -9.71
C ASN A 103 2.10 -10.64 -8.66
N LEU A 104 1.16 -9.90 -8.09
CA LEU A 104 1.48 -8.92 -7.02
C LEU A 104 1.99 -9.60 -5.76
N LYS A 105 1.44 -10.77 -5.37
CA LYS A 105 1.91 -11.56 -4.24
C LYS A 105 3.35 -12.04 -4.44
N GLU A 106 3.71 -12.47 -5.66
CA GLU A 106 5.06 -12.86 -6.02
C GLU A 106 6.04 -11.68 -5.88
N MET A 107 5.73 -10.52 -6.50
CA MET A 107 6.55 -9.31 -6.41
C MET A 107 6.73 -8.82 -4.96
N LEU A 108 5.68 -8.89 -4.15
CA LEU A 108 5.75 -8.55 -2.73
C LEU A 108 6.61 -9.55 -1.95
N SER A 109 6.54 -10.84 -2.30
CA SER A 109 7.36 -11.89 -1.68
C SER A 109 8.85 -11.74 -2.01
N GLU A 110 9.19 -11.32 -3.22
CA GLU A 110 10.57 -10.98 -3.60
C GLU A 110 11.09 -9.77 -2.79
N LYS A 111 10.26 -8.77 -2.58
CA LYS A 111 10.66 -7.52 -1.93
C LYS A 111 10.67 -7.60 -0.41
N TYR A 112 9.69 -8.25 0.20
CA TYR A 112 9.45 -8.25 1.65
C TYR A 112 9.64 -9.62 2.30
N GLY A 113 9.96 -10.66 1.51
CA GLY A 113 10.05 -12.03 1.98
C GLY A 113 8.68 -12.72 2.00
N ARG A 114 8.64 -13.92 2.60
CA ARG A 114 7.39 -14.71 2.66
C ARG A 114 6.32 -13.98 3.47
N PRO A 115 5.04 -14.02 3.02
CA PRO A 115 3.95 -13.46 3.79
C PRO A 115 3.83 -14.18 5.15
N SER A 116 3.51 -13.42 6.19
CA SER A 116 3.30 -13.93 7.55
C SER A 116 1.96 -14.65 7.71
N MET A 117 1.02 -14.37 6.83
CA MET A 117 -0.30 -15.02 6.76
C MET A 117 -0.76 -15.06 5.31
N VAL A 118 -1.35 -16.18 4.91
CA VAL A 118 -2.01 -16.36 3.62
C VAL A 118 -3.32 -17.08 3.86
N VAL A 119 -4.40 -16.54 3.33
CA VAL A 119 -5.71 -17.18 3.25
C VAL A 119 -6.15 -17.11 1.79
N GLU A 120 -6.52 -18.24 1.22
CA GLU A 120 -6.93 -18.37 -0.19
C GLU A 120 -8.08 -19.38 -0.25
N GLU A 121 -9.27 -18.94 0.16
CA GLU A 121 -10.44 -19.80 0.25
C GLU A 121 -11.73 -19.07 -0.10
N PHE A 122 -12.72 -19.83 -0.51
CA PHE A 122 -14.10 -19.40 -0.62
C PHE A 122 -14.90 -19.95 0.58
N GLN A 123 -15.82 -19.15 1.10
CA GLN A 123 -16.66 -19.56 2.23
C GLN A 123 -17.67 -20.66 1.85
N SER A 124 -18.01 -20.77 0.57
CA SER A 124 -18.90 -21.83 0.07
C SER A 124 -18.12 -23.11 -0.18
N SER A 125 -18.71 -24.24 0.19
CA SER A 125 -18.07 -25.57 0.10
C SER A 125 -17.96 -26.14 -1.31
N TYR A 126 -18.58 -25.52 -2.32
CA TYR A 126 -18.59 -26.00 -3.69
C TYR A 126 -18.44 -24.85 -4.69
N VAL A 127 -17.19 -24.59 -5.10
CA VAL A 127 -16.82 -23.52 -6.02
C VAL A 127 -15.84 -24.10 -7.05
N ASP A 128 -16.38 -24.67 -8.13
CA ASP A 128 -15.63 -25.47 -9.10
C ASP A 128 -15.32 -24.75 -10.42
N ASP A 129 -16.07 -23.72 -10.76
CA ASP A 129 -15.88 -22.96 -12.01
C ASP A 129 -15.67 -21.45 -11.78
N ASP A 130 -15.18 -20.77 -12.80
CA ASP A 130 -14.85 -19.34 -12.72
C ASP A 130 -16.06 -18.44 -12.50
N SER A 131 -17.23 -18.81 -13.02
CA SER A 131 -18.47 -18.05 -12.82
C SER A 131 -18.91 -18.09 -11.36
N ARG A 132 -18.83 -19.27 -10.72
CA ARG A 132 -19.11 -19.41 -9.29
C ARG A 132 -18.12 -18.69 -8.41
N LYS A 133 -16.83 -18.72 -8.77
CA LYS A 133 -15.80 -17.94 -8.06
C LYS A 133 -16.08 -16.46 -8.11
N MET A 134 -16.44 -15.91 -9.29
CA MET A 134 -16.82 -14.51 -9.40
C MET A 134 -18.12 -14.19 -8.65
N HIS A 135 -19.08 -15.11 -8.62
CA HIS A 135 -20.26 -14.97 -7.78
C HIS A 135 -19.90 -14.87 -6.29
N GLU A 136 -18.97 -15.72 -5.80
CA GLU A 136 -18.49 -15.64 -4.41
C GLU A 136 -17.77 -14.32 -4.11
N VAL A 137 -16.98 -13.79 -5.08
CA VAL A 137 -16.38 -12.45 -4.98
C VAL A 137 -17.49 -11.39 -4.83
N GLY A 138 -18.49 -11.39 -5.70
CA GLY A 138 -19.60 -10.43 -5.66
C GLY A 138 -20.42 -10.49 -4.37
N MET A 139 -20.51 -11.67 -3.75
CA MET A 139 -21.21 -11.89 -2.48
C MET A 139 -20.32 -11.66 -1.23
N ASP A 140 -19.09 -11.16 -1.41
CA ASP A 140 -18.10 -10.96 -0.34
C ASP A 140 -17.74 -12.26 0.44
N ARG A 141 -17.80 -13.40 -0.24
CA ARG A 141 -17.48 -14.72 0.30
C ARG A 141 -16.17 -15.31 -0.21
N CYS A 142 -15.36 -14.50 -0.91
CA CYS A 142 -14.01 -14.78 -1.33
C CYS A 142 -13.04 -14.24 -0.27
N LYS A 143 -12.26 -15.12 0.38
CA LYS A 143 -11.25 -14.75 1.37
C LYS A 143 -9.86 -15.05 0.80
N TYR A 144 -9.39 -14.17 -0.07
CA TYR A 144 -8.05 -14.20 -0.66
C TYR A 144 -7.28 -12.99 -0.16
N TYR A 145 -6.33 -13.23 0.75
CA TYR A 145 -5.43 -12.19 1.22
C TYR A 145 -4.08 -12.74 1.66
N SER A 146 -3.05 -11.91 1.55
CA SER A 146 -1.69 -12.17 1.99
C SER A 146 -1.18 -10.99 2.81
N ILE A 147 -0.64 -11.25 4.00
CA ILE A 147 -0.14 -10.23 4.94
C ILE A 147 1.37 -10.35 5.05
N PHE A 148 2.06 -9.24 4.81
CA PHE A 148 3.50 -9.09 4.98
C PHE A 148 3.76 -8.16 6.16
N LYS A 149 4.33 -8.71 7.25
CA LYS A 149 4.72 -7.91 8.42
C LYS A 149 6.15 -7.43 8.26
N THR A 150 6.34 -6.12 8.42
CA THR A 150 7.65 -5.48 8.48
C THR A 150 7.89 -4.89 9.87
N LYS A 151 9.09 -4.37 10.12
CA LYS A 151 9.36 -3.64 11.37
C LYS A 151 8.59 -2.31 11.43
N LEU A 152 8.30 -1.73 10.26
CA LEU A 152 7.72 -0.39 10.09
C LEU A 152 6.21 -0.38 9.89
N GLY A 153 5.60 -1.56 9.65
CA GLY A 153 4.16 -1.64 9.43
C GLY A 153 3.73 -2.95 8.78
N THR A 154 2.51 -2.96 8.30
CA THR A 154 1.87 -4.12 7.66
C THR A 154 1.53 -3.78 6.21
N ILE A 155 1.75 -4.75 5.31
CA ILE A 155 1.33 -4.67 3.92
C ILE A 155 0.37 -5.83 3.69
N GLU A 156 -0.83 -5.52 3.22
CA GLU A 156 -1.88 -6.49 2.92
C GLU A 156 -2.24 -6.44 1.45
N LEU A 157 -2.23 -7.59 0.80
CA LEU A 157 -2.75 -7.78 -0.55
C LEU A 157 -4.02 -8.62 -0.46
N SER A 158 -5.11 -8.16 -1.06
CA SER A 158 -6.40 -8.86 -0.98
C SER A 158 -7.18 -8.78 -2.28
N ILE A 159 -8.06 -9.78 -2.50
CA ILE A 159 -9.12 -9.72 -3.50
C ILE A 159 -10.38 -9.22 -2.81
N ASN A 160 -10.99 -8.17 -3.37
CA ASN A 160 -12.21 -7.56 -2.87
C ASN A 160 -13.27 -7.53 -3.98
N LYS A 161 -14.53 -7.49 -3.58
CA LYS A 161 -15.62 -7.21 -4.51
C LYS A 161 -15.52 -5.77 -5.04
N ALA A 162 -15.89 -5.59 -6.27
CA ALA A 162 -16.20 -4.30 -6.88
C ALA A 162 -17.69 -4.27 -7.25
N ASP A 163 -18.12 -3.20 -7.92
CA ASP A 163 -19.50 -3.09 -8.38
C ASP A 163 -19.81 -4.07 -9.53
N PHE A 164 -21.09 -4.38 -9.73
CA PHE A 164 -21.62 -5.13 -10.90
C PHE A 164 -21.05 -6.54 -11.10
N GLY A 165 -20.68 -7.25 -10.03
CA GLY A 165 -20.17 -8.63 -10.14
C GLY A 165 -18.70 -8.71 -10.54
N GLU A 166 -17.98 -7.60 -10.56
CA GLU A 166 -16.54 -7.53 -10.75
C GLU A 166 -15.80 -7.70 -9.41
N GLY A 167 -14.52 -8.04 -9.50
CA GLY A 167 -13.58 -8.06 -8.40
C GLY A 167 -12.39 -7.17 -8.67
N MET A 168 -11.70 -6.75 -7.64
CA MET A 168 -10.48 -5.97 -7.71
C MET A 168 -9.44 -6.46 -6.73
N VAL A 169 -8.18 -6.25 -7.06
CA VAL A 169 -7.08 -6.44 -6.11
C VAL A 169 -6.84 -5.12 -5.40
N VAL A 170 -6.65 -5.19 -4.08
CA VAL A 170 -6.29 -4.05 -3.24
C VAL A 170 -4.98 -4.36 -2.52
N LEU A 171 -4.05 -3.43 -2.57
CA LEU A 171 -2.79 -3.48 -1.84
C LEU A 171 -2.76 -2.35 -0.82
N ARG A 172 -2.77 -2.67 0.46
CA ARG A 172 -2.81 -1.71 1.56
C ARG A 172 -1.47 -1.68 2.31
N TYR A 173 -0.95 -0.49 2.52
CA TYR A 173 0.19 -0.20 3.39
C TYR A 173 -0.33 0.48 4.64
N GLN A 174 -0.05 -0.05 5.80
CA GLN A 174 -0.42 0.53 7.09
C GLN A 174 0.83 0.81 7.90
N ASP A 175 1.11 2.08 8.17
CA ASP A 175 2.25 2.49 8.99
C ASP A 175 2.03 2.11 10.45
N LYS A 176 3.08 1.61 11.11
CA LYS A 176 2.98 1.13 12.49
C LYS A 176 2.96 2.28 13.49
N VAL A 177 3.82 3.28 13.29
CA VAL A 177 3.99 4.39 14.24
C VAL A 177 2.69 5.18 14.30
N ASN A 178 2.22 5.69 13.16
CA ASN A 178 1.01 6.50 13.10
C ASN A 178 -0.24 5.74 13.52
N SER A 179 -0.38 4.47 13.14
CA SER A 179 -1.50 3.63 13.61
C SER A 179 -1.47 3.38 15.13
N THR A 180 -0.29 3.34 15.75
CA THR A 180 -0.15 3.16 17.20
C THR A 180 -0.48 4.46 17.93
N GLU A 181 0.00 5.60 17.47
CA GLU A 181 -0.28 6.92 18.04
C GLU A 181 -1.76 7.23 18.05
N THR A 182 -2.44 6.96 16.94
CA THR A 182 -3.89 7.18 16.87
C THR A 182 -4.67 6.25 17.76
N ARG A 183 -4.25 4.98 17.87
CA ARG A 183 -4.87 4.06 18.82
C ARG A 183 -4.67 4.53 20.28
N ALA A 184 -3.48 5.06 20.59
CA ALA A 184 -3.22 5.61 21.92
C ALA A 184 -4.12 6.80 22.21
N ALA A 185 -4.23 7.77 21.28
CA ALA A 185 -5.13 8.91 21.42
C ALA A 185 -6.59 8.48 21.59
N ALA A 186 -7.08 7.53 20.79
CA ALA A 186 -8.44 7.01 20.94
C ALA A 186 -8.69 6.27 22.28
N MET A 187 -7.65 5.67 22.85
CA MET A 187 -7.76 5.03 24.18
C MET A 187 -7.77 6.04 25.31
N ASP A 188 -7.16 7.21 25.16
CA ASP A 188 -7.19 8.29 26.15
C ASP A 188 -8.60 8.93 26.25
N ASP A 189 -9.46 8.74 25.24
CA ASP A 189 -10.85 9.19 25.22
C ASP A 189 -11.83 8.21 25.95
N LEU A 190 -11.36 7.00 26.34
CA LEU A 190 -12.18 5.97 27.01
C LEU A 190 -12.05 6.00 28.53
#